data_93bd71058a8a284cca17a1060ac27b64
#
_entry.id   93bd71058a8a284cca17a1060ac27b64
#
_cell.length_a   1.000
_cell.length_b   1.000
_cell.length_c   1.000
_cell.angle_alpha   90.00
_cell.angle_beta   90.00
_cell.angle_gamma   90.00
#
_symmetry.space_group_name_H-M   'P 1'
#
loop_
_entity.id
_entity.type
_entity.pdbx_description
1 polymer ?
#
loop_
_entity_poly.entity_id
_entity_poly.type
_entity_poly.pdbx_seq_one_letter_code
_entity_poly.pdbx_strand_id
1 'polypeptide(L)'
;MAFKIFNSFRNLAKEFYSGKTFVAFDTETTGLKAEKEFIIEIGAVKFNCDGTIGEPFDILIKPPIELPQFIKDLTHITDEMISCCPSAKEAVPQFLNFLGGKETVLVAHNAQFDLGFVNSELKRFNHSELPNVCIDTLNASRWAYPDFIKEQEKGQYKLQSLAKRFGI
;
A
#
# COMPACT_ATOMS: atom_id res chain seq x y z
N MET A 1 5.80 13.81 9.66
CA MET A 1 6.15 14.48 8.38
C MET A 1 5.04 14.27 7.36
N ALA A 2 4.90 15.14 6.37
CA ALA A 2 3.92 14.91 5.31
C ALA A 2 4.50 13.94 4.29
N PHE A 3 3.75 12.91 3.93
CA PHE A 3 4.13 11.97 2.87
C PHE A 3 4.27 12.71 1.53
N LYS A 4 5.21 12.24 0.69
CA LYS A 4 5.39 12.76 -0.68
C LYS A 4 4.35 12.15 -1.62
N ILE A 5 3.08 12.46 -1.38
CA ILE A 5 1.97 12.02 -2.22
C ILE A 5 1.69 13.09 -3.27
N PHE A 6 1.46 12.67 -4.53
CA PHE A 6 1.08 13.58 -5.60
C PHE A 6 -0.26 14.24 -5.31
N ASN A 7 -0.28 15.56 -5.45
CA ASN A 7 -1.43 16.40 -5.17
C ASN A 7 -2.13 16.94 -6.43
N SER A 8 -1.70 16.53 -7.62
CA SER A 8 -2.32 16.91 -8.87
C SER A 8 -2.17 15.84 -9.96
N PHE A 9 -3.18 15.73 -10.82
CA PHE A 9 -3.18 14.82 -11.97
C PHE A 9 -2.01 15.10 -12.92
N ARG A 10 -1.65 16.37 -13.13
CA ARG A 10 -0.53 16.75 -14.00
C ARG A 10 0.81 16.18 -13.52
N ASN A 11 1.07 16.25 -12.21
CA ASN A 11 2.29 15.73 -11.62
C ASN A 11 2.33 14.20 -11.69
N LEU A 12 1.18 13.55 -11.44
CA LEU A 12 1.02 12.11 -11.59
C LEU A 12 1.34 11.66 -13.03
N ALA A 13 0.73 12.28 -14.03
CA ALA A 13 0.94 11.95 -15.43
C ALA A 13 2.43 12.12 -15.85
N LYS A 14 3.09 13.18 -15.38
CA LYS A 14 4.51 13.40 -15.64
C LYS A 14 5.36 12.25 -15.10
N GLU A 15 5.12 11.80 -13.89
CA GLU A 15 5.87 10.67 -13.32
C GLU A 15 5.55 9.35 -14.02
N PHE A 16 4.29 9.12 -14.38
CA PHE A 16 3.88 7.91 -15.08
C PHE A 16 4.62 7.72 -16.40
N TYR A 17 4.84 8.79 -17.15
CA TYR A 17 5.56 8.76 -18.42
C TYR A 17 7.07 9.04 -18.31
N SER A 18 7.63 9.01 -17.08
CA SER A 18 9.06 9.30 -16.86
C SER A 18 9.99 8.11 -17.11
N GLY A 19 9.46 6.93 -17.45
CA GLY A 19 10.24 5.70 -17.60
C GLY A 19 10.70 5.06 -16.29
N LYS A 20 10.13 5.50 -15.17
CA LYS A 20 10.39 4.93 -13.84
C LYS A 20 9.67 3.60 -13.65
N THR A 21 10.20 2.79 -12.75
CA THR A 21 9.51 1.61 -12.23
C THR A 21 8.52 2.04 -11.14
N PHE A 22 7.33 1.45 -11.18
CA PHE A 22 6.29 1.61 -10.18
C PHE A 22 6.20 0.36 -9.32
N VAL A 23 5.83 0.53 -8.06
CA VAL A 23 5.44 -0.56 -7.17
C VAL A 23 4.06 -0.26 -6.62
N ALA A 24 3.08 -1.03 -7.05
CA ALA A 24 1.78 -1.08 -6.37
C ALA A 24 1.93 -1.94 -5.12
N PHE A 25 1.44 -1.47 -3.98
CA PHE A 25 1.48 -2.21 -2.73
C PHE A 25 0.26 -1.92 -1.85
N ASP A 26 -0.02 -2.87 -1.00
CA ASP A 26 -1.10 -2.83 -0.01
C ASP A 26 -0.63 -3.52 1.27
N THR A 27 -1.23 -3.18 2.42
CA THR A 27 -0.87 -3.75 3.72
C THR A 27 -2.10 -4.22 4.47
N GLU A 28 -2.07 -5.45 5.00
CA GLU A 28 -3.00 -5.89 6.02
C GLU A 28 -2.41 -5.63 7.42
N THR A 29 -3.26 -5.26 8.35
CA THR A 29 -2.83 -4.74 9.65
C THR A 29 -3.72 -5.23 10.79
N THR A 30 -3.19 -5.14 12.04
CA THR A 30 -3.98 -5.50 13.23
C THR A 30 -5.05 -4.47 13.61
N GLY A 31 -5.09 -3.33 12.91
CA GLY A 31 -6.06 -2.25 13.15
C GLY A 31 -5.77 -0.99 12.33
N LEU A 32 -6.32 0.15 12.73
CA LEU A 32 -6.31 1.35 11.90
C LEU A 32 -5.25 2.41 12.28
N LYS A 33 -4.55 2.24 13.41
CA LYS A 33 -3.65 3.27 13.97
C LYS A 33 -2.20 2.82 13.91
N ALA A 34 -1.47 3.25 12.89
CA ALA A 34 -0.10 2.83 12.63
C ALA A 34 0.87 2.97 13.82
N GLU A 35 0.63 3.92 14.73
CA GLU A 35 1.49 4.10 15.92
C GLU A 35 1.29 3.00 16.98
N LYS A 36 0.13 2.31 16.95
CA LYS A 36 -0.27 1.33 17.96
C LYS A 36 -0.38 -0.08 17.42
N GLU A 37 -0.69 -0.20 16.15
CA GLU A 37 -0.99 -1.44 15.46
C GLU A 37 0.20 -1.91 14.62
N PHE A 38 0.10 -3.09 14.04
CA PHE A 38 1.20 -3.78 13.36
C PHE A 38 0.78 -4.23 11.97
N ILE A 39 1.74 -4.30 11.04
CA ILE A 39 1.54 -4.94 9.75
C ILE A 39 1.54 -6.46 9.94
N ILE A 40 0.63 -7.15 9.24
CA ILE A 40 0.54 -8.63 9.22
C ILE A 40 0.74 -9.21 7.82
N GLU A 41 0.65 -8.38 6.77
CA GLU A 41 0.97 -8.76 5.40
C GLU A 41 1.40 -7.53 4.60
N ILE A 42 2.32 -7.72 3.65
CA ILE A 42 2.65 -6.76 2.61
C ILE A 42 2.57 -7.47 1.28
N GLY A 43 1.58 -7.11 0.46
CA GLY A 43 1.47 -7.49 -0.94
C GLY A 43 2.01 -6.38 -1.84
N ALA A 44 2.81 -6.71 -2.85
CA ALA A 44 3.32 -5.71 -3.79
C ALA A 44 3.61 -6.28 -5.18
N VAL A 45 3.58 -5.44 -6.20
CA VAL A 45 3.96 -5.81 -7.56
C VAL A 45 4.63 -4.66 -8.27
N LYS A 46 5.71 -4.95 -9.01
CA LYS A 46 6.36 -3.98 -9.90
C LYS A 46 5.64 -3.91 -11.23
N PHE A 47 5.57 -2.71 -11.79
CA PHE A 47 5.08 -2.51 -13.15
C PHE A 47 5.70 -1.28 -13.80
N ASN A 48 5.61 -1.18 -15.12
CA ASN A 48 6.07 -0.05 -15.92
C ASN A 48 4.91 0.56 -16.70
N CYS A 49 5.10 1.76 -17.22
CA CYS A 49 4.08 2.48 -18.00
C CYS A 49 3.73 1.80 -19.34
N ASP A 50 4.55 0.86 -19.81
CA ASP A 50 4.29 0.06 -21.01
C ASP A 50 3.38 -1.16 -20.75
N GLY A 51 2.94 -1.35 -19.50
CA GLY A 51 2.10 -2.48 -19.10
C GLY A 51 2.87 -3.74 -18.69
N THR A 52 4.20 -3.71 -18.71
CA THR A 52 5.01 -4.83 -18.18
C THR A 52 4.79 -4.96 -16.68
N ILE A 53 4.42 -6.17 -16.23
CA ILE A 53 4.19 -6.53 -14.82
C ILE A 53 5.28 -7.52 -14.40
N GLY A 54 5.93 -7.25 -13.28
CA GLY A 54 6.94 -8.12 -12.68
C GLY A 54 6.34 -9.21 -11.78
N GLU A 55 7.22 -10.03 -11.22
CA GLU A 55 6.82 -11.02 -10.22
C GLU A 55 6.25 -10.32 -8.98
N PRO A 56 5.17 -10.86 -8.39
CA PRO A 56 4.60 -10.32 -7.16
C PRO A 56 5.55 -10.56 -5.98
N PHE A 57 5.50 -9.66 -5.03
CA PHE A 57 6.05 -9.81 -3.70
C PHE A 57 4.89 -9.98 -2.73
N ASP A 58 4.96 -10.98 -1.89
CA ASP A 58 3.97 -11.24 -0.86
C ASP A 58 4.68 -11.80 0.38
N ILE A 59 4.38 -11.21 1.54
CA ILE A 59 5.00 -11.64 2.80
C ILE A 59 4.03 -11.47 3.97
N LEU A 60 3.69 -12.60 4.59
CA LEU A 60 3.00 -12.62 5.88
C LEU A 60 3.99 -12.27 7.01
N ILE A 61 3.50 -11.54 8.00
CA ILE A 61 4.32 -11.00 9.09
C ILE A 61 3.68 -11.37 10.43
N LYS A 62 4.49 -11.91 11.33
CA LYS A 62 4.07 -12.20 12.70
C LYS A 62 4.14 -10.93 13.56
N PRO A 63 3.00 -10.39 14.03
CA PRO A 63 3.00 -9.27 14.96
C PRO A 63 3.35 -9.74 16.38
N PRO A 64 3.71 -8.84 17.32
CA PRO A 64 4.00 -9.19 18.71
C PRO A 64 2.74 -9.46 19.57
N ILE A 65 1.57 -9.50 18.97
CA ILE A 65 0.26 -9.71 19.63
C ILE A 65 -0.52 -10.80 18.88
N GLU A 66 -1.48 -11.42 19.54
CA GLU A 66 -2.49 -12.25 18.88
C GLU A 66 -3.40 -11.39 18.01
N LEU A 67 -3.84 -11.95 16.88
CA LEU A 67 -4.72 -11.23 15.96
C LEU A 67 -6.12 -11.06 16.59
N PRO A 68 -6.65 -9.82 16.61
CA PRO A 68 -8.04 -9.59 16.98
C PRO A 68 -8.99 -10.38 16.07
N GLN A 69 -10.08 -10.94 16.64
CA GLN A 69 -11.00 -11.77 15.88
C GLN A 69 -11.55 -11.06 14.64
N PHE A 70 -11.91 -9.77 14.77
CA PHE A 70 -12.44 -9.00 13.65
C PHE A 70 -11.42 -8.82 12.50
N ILE A 71 -10.10 -8.84 12.79
CA ILE A 71 -9.04 -8.82 11.76
C ILE A 71 -9.00 -10.17 11.04
N LYS A 72 -9.06 -11.29 11.78
CA LYS A 72 -9.12 -12.63 11.18
C LYS A 72 -10.31 -12.77 10.24
N ASP A 73 -11.47 -12.25 10.67
CA ASP A 73 -12.69 -12.28 9.86
C ASP A 73 -12.61 -11.40 8.61
N LEU A 74 -11.87 -10.28 8.69
CA LEU A 74 -11.72 -9.31 7.61
C LEU A 74 -10.67 -9.74 6.59
N THR A 75 -9.49 -10.16 7.07
CA THR A 75 -8.31 -10.45 6.23
C THR A 75 -8.18 -11.93 5.87
N HIS A 76 -8.90 -12.81 6.61
CA HIS A 76 -8.77 -14.26 6.59
C HIS A 76 -7.36 -14.78 6.99
N ILE A 77 -6.52 -13.91 7.56
CA ILE A 77 -5.22 -14.29 8.12
C ILE A 77 -5.44 -14.77 9.56
N THR A 78 -4.91 -15.94 9.90
CA THR A 78 -5.03 -16.54 11.23
C THR A 78 -3.69 -16.58 11.97
N ASP A 79 -3.74 -16.74 13.31
CA ASP A 79 -2.50 -16.85 14.10
C ASP A 79 -1.67 -18.07 13.68
N GLU A 80 -2.32 -19.15 13.22
CA GLU A 80 -1.64 -20.35 12.73
C GLU A 80 -0.85 -20.03 11.45
N MET A 81 -1.44 -19.29 10.50
CA MET A 81 -0.78 -18.91 9.25
C MET A 81 0.49 -18.11 9.50
N ILE A 82 0.47 -17.21 10.47
CA ILE A 82 1.61 -16.32 10.77
C ILE A 82 2.55 -16.86 11.86
N SER A 83 2.26 -18.01 12.45
CA SER A 83 3.02 -18.56 13.59
C SER A 83 4.51 -18.71 13.33
N CYS A 84 4.88 -19.13 12.11
CA CYS A 84 6.25 -19.34 11.66
C CYS A 84 6.73 -18.23 10.69
N CYS A 85 5.95 -17.16 10.49
CA CYS A 85 6.34 -16.07 9.61
C CYS A 85 7.38 -15.14 10.28
N PRO A 86 8.15 -14.40 9.48
CA PRO A 86 9.11 -13.43 9.99
C PRO A 86 8.41 -12.32 10.78
N SER A 87 9.14 -11.74 11.71
CA SER A 87 8.74 -10.49 12.36
C SER A 87 8.82 -9.31 11.39
N ALA A 88 8.18 -8.18 11.71
CA ALA A 88 8.30 -6.96 10.90
C ALA A 88 9.77 -6.49 10.77
N LYS A 89 10.60 -6.73 11.78
CA LYS A 89 12.04 -6.43 11.74
C LYS A 89 12.77 -7.18 10.61
N GLU A 90 12.31 -8.37 10.27
CA GLU A 90 12.90 -9.22 9.21
C GLU A 90 12.21 -9.03 7.87
N ALA A 91 10.89 -8.80 7.87
CA ALA A 91 10.08 -8.67 6.66
C ALA A 91 10.22 -7.30 6.00
N VAL A 92 10.23 -6.21 6.77
CA VAL A 92 10.30 -4.85 6.21
C VAL A 92 11.58 -4.63 5.39
N PRO A 93 12.78 -5.08 5.80
CA PRO A 93 13.97 -5.00 4.95
C PRO A 93 13.83 -5.77 3.63
N GLN A 94 13.11 -6.89 3.58
CA GLN A 94 12.85 -7.62 2.33
C GLN A 94 11.96 -6.80 1.40
N PHE A 95 10.91 -6.17 1.93
CA PHE A 95 10.09 -5.24 1.16
C PHE A 95 10.89 -4.03 0.64
N LEU A 96 11.76 -3.42 1.47
CA LEU A 96 12.62 -2.33 1.02
C LEU A 96 13.58 -2.77 -0.10
N ASN A 97 14.14 -3.97 -0.01
CA ASN A 97 14.96 -4.53 -1.08
C ASN A 97 14.15 -4.77 -2.36
N PHE A 98 12.91 -5.25 -2.22
CA PHE A 98 12.00 -5.39 -3.35
C PHE A 98 11.68 -4.03 -3.99
N LEU A 99 11.45 -2.96 -3.23
CA LEU A 99 11.25 -1.62 -3.77
C LEU A 99 12.43 -1.18 -4.65
N GLY A 100 13.65 -1.51 -4.28
CA GLY A 100 14.87 -1.09 -4.95
C GLY A 100 15.38 0.24 -4.41
N GLY A 101 15.28 1.32 -5.17
CA GLY A 101 15.81 2.62 -4.78
C GLY A 101 14.74 3.69 -4.57
N LYS A 102 15.20 4.87 -4.15
CA LYS A 102 14.36 6.08 -3.96
C LYS A 102 13.66 6.58 -5.24
N GLU A 103 14.14 6.15 -6.42
CA GLU A 103 13.59 6.54 -7.72
C GLU A 103 12.32 5.74 -8.08
N THR A 104 12.09 4.61 -7.42
CA THR A 104 10.84 3.86 -7.57
C THR A 104 9.66 4.69 -7.08
N VAL A 105 8.61 4.75 -7.89
CA VAL A 105 7.37 5.43 -7.54
C VAL A 105 6.42 4.42 -6.90
N LEU A 106 5.98 4.70 -5.70
CA LEU A 106 5.01 3.86 -4.98
C LEU A 106 3.58 4.16 -5.46
N VAL A 107 2.74 3.16 -5.43
CA VAL A 107 1.31 3.27 -5.77
C VAL A 107 0.50 2.52 -4.72
N ALA A 108 -0.48 3.18 -4.12
CA ALA A 108 -1.38 2.55 -3.16
C ALA A 108 -2.78 3.20 -3.21
N HIS A 109 -3.78 2.52 -2.69
CA HIS A 109 -5.15 3.05 -2.63
C HIS A 109 -5.47 3.58 -1.24
N ASN A 110 -5.63 4.88 -1.08
CA ASN A 110 -5.59 5.56 0.22
C ASN A 110 -4.19 5.48 0.85
N ALA A 111 -3.18 5.80 0.05
CA ALA A 111 -1.76 5.61 0.29
C ALA A 111 -1.25 6.12 1.65
N GLN A 112 -1.95 7.08 2.27
CA GLN A 112 -1.60 7.57 3.60
C GLN A 112 -1.67 6.47 4.67
N PHE A 113 -2.58 5.50 4.49
CA PHE A 113 -2.72 4.36 5.40
C PHE A 113 -1.49 3.46 5.32
N ASP A 114 -1.17 2.92 4.17
CA ASP A 114 -0.08 1.97 3.97
C ASP A 114 1.30 2.58 4.26
N LEU A 115 1.54 3.79 3.76
CA LEU A 115 2.76 4.55 4.06
C LEU A 115 2.90 4.83 5.55
N GLY A 116 1.79 5.11 6.24
CA GLY A 116 1.75 5.32 7.68
C GLY A 116 2.24 4.10 8.44
N PHE A 117 1.76 2.91 8.05
CA PHE A 117 2.16 1.65 8.68
C PHE A 117 3.62 1.29 8.38
N VAL A 118 4.04 1.34 7.11
CA VAL A 118 5.43 1.04 6.75
C VAL A 118 6.41 2.00 7.47
N ASN A 119 6.12 3.29 7.49
CA ASN A 119 6.96 4.28 8.16
C ASN A 119 6.94 4.12 9.69
N SER A 120 5.83 3.66 10.26
CA SER A 120 5.74 3.35 11.69
C SER A 120 6.63 2.17 12.06
N GLU A 121 6.65 1.10 11.24
CA GLU A 121 7.57 -0.02 11.46
C GLU A 121 9.03 0.41 11.28
N LEU A 122 9.36 1.18 10.24
CA LEU A 122 10.70 1.72 10.06
C LEU A 122 11.17 2.53 11.27
N LYS A 123 10.30 3.37 11.82
CA LYS A 123 10.58 4.16 13.02
C LYS A 123 10.81 3.28 14.26
N ARG A 124 10.02 2.21 14.43
CA ARG A 124 10.21 1.24 15.53
C ARG A 124 11.60 0.61 15.51
N PHE A 125 12.19 0.47 14.33
CA PHE A 125 13.54 -0.11 14.15
C PHE A 125 14.64 0.95 13.95
N ASN A 126 14.36 2.23 14.25
CA ASN A 126 15.30 3.36 14.11
C ASN A 126 15.79 3.57 12.67
N HIS A 127 14.97 3.22 11.68
CA HIS A 127 15.20 3.55 10.26
C HIS A 127 14.53 4.87 9.88
N SER A 128 15.06 5.48 8.81
CA SER A 128 14.42 6.65 8.18
C SER A 128 13.13 6.26 7.46
N GLU A 129 12.19 7.19 7.38
CA GLU A 129 10.97 7.03 6.58
C GLU A 129 11.30 6.81 5.09
N LEU A 130 10.35 6.19 4.36
CA LEU A 130 10.46 5.98 2.93
C LEU A 130 10.68 7.31 2.20
N PRO A 131 11.76 7.43 1.40
CA PRO A 131 12.04 8.65 0.64
C PRO A 131 11.22 8.76 -0.65
N ASN A 132 10.55 7.68 -1.04
CA ASN A 132 9.85 7.51 -2.31
C ASN A 132 8.66 8.45 -2.44
N VAL A 133 8.39 8.86 -3.67
CA VAL A 133 7.14 9.54 -4.03
C VAL A 133 6.04 8.49 -4.22
N CYS A 134 4.81 8.82 -3.84
CA CYS A 134 3.69 7.89 -3.93
C CYS A 134 2.53 8.49 -4.75
N ILE A 135 1.91 7.65 -5.54
CA ILE A 135 0.64 7.90 -6.22
C ILE A 135 -0.46 7.30 -5.36
N ASP A 136 -1.38 8.13 -4.91
CA ASP A 136 -2.61 7.68 -4.25
C ASP A 136 -3.71 7.49 -5.29
N THR A 137 -4.05 6.25 -5.58
CA THR A 137 -5.07 5.91 -6.58
C THR A 137 -6.48 6.33 -6.16
N LEU A 138 -6.76 6.49 -4.87
CA LEU A 138 -8.01 7.07 -4.38
C LEU A 138 -8.15 8.54 -4.82
N ASN A 139 -7.10 9.34 -4.66
CA ASN A 139 -7.08 10.72 -5.12
C ASN A 139 -7.07 10.80 -6.65
N ALA A 140 -6.28 9.95 -7.32
CA ALA A 140 -6.23 9.87 -8.77
C ALA A 140 -7.60 9.55 -9.38
N SER A 141 -8.35 8.60 -8.80
CA SER A 141 -9.69 8.26 -9.25
C SER A 141 -10.70 9.39 -9.08
N ARG A 142 -10.60 10.16 -7.98
CA ARG A 142 -11.43 11.35 -7.76
C ARG A 142 -11.14 12.46 -8.77
N TRP A 143 -9.89 12.64 -9.18
CA TRP A 143 -9.51 13.62 -10.21
C TRP A 143 -9.96 13.19 -11.61
N ALA A 144 -9.84 11.89 -11.92
CA ALA A 144 -10.22 11.36 -13.23
C ALA A 144 -11.74 11.25 -13.42
N TYR A 145 -12.46 10.95 -12.34
CA TYR A 145 -13.91 10.65 -12.39
C TYR A 145 -14.68 11.44 -11.32
N PRO A 146 -14.68 12.79 -11.38
CA PRO A 146 -15.31 13.61 -10.34
C PRO A 146 -16.83 13.39 -10.24
N ASP A 147 -17.45 12.91 -11.30
CA ASP A 147 -18.90 12.70 -11.38
C ASP A 147 -19.39 11.47 -10.60
N PHE A 148 -18.49 10.56 -10.19
CA PHE A 148 -18.87 9.42 -9.32
C PHE A 148 -19.42 9.88 -7.96
N ILE A 149 -19.10 11.08 -7.51
CA ILE A 149 -19.65 11.68 -6.28
C ILE A 149 -21.17 11.94 -6.41
N LYS A 150 -21.67 12.19 -7.61
CA LYS A 150 -23.08 12.48 -7.87
C LYS A 150 -23.96 11.22 -7.78
N GLU A 151 -23.37 10.05 -7.86
CA GLU A 151 -24.07 8.79 -7.63
C GLU A 151 -24.35 8.66 -6.13
N GLN A 152 -25.61 8.44 -5.74
CA GLN A 152 -26.08 8.47 -4.35
C GLN A 152 -25.50 7.34 -3.47
N GLU A 153 -24.75 6.40 -4.03
CA GLU A 153 -24.16 5.29 -3.32
C GLU A 153 -22.84 5.67 -2.66
N LYS A 154 -22.69 5.32 -1.38
CA LYS A 154 -21.43 5.47 -0.65
C LYS A 154 -20.39 4.46 -1.15
N GLY A 155 -19.13 4.88 -1.24
CA GLY A 155 -18.00 3.97 -1.53
C GLY A 155 -17.67 3.79 -3.01
N GLN A 156 -18.12 4.69 -3.89
CA GLN A 156 -17.85 4.68 -5.34
C GLN A 156 -16.34 4.62 -5.68
N TYR A 157 -15.52 5.20 -4.82
CA TYR A 157 -14.06 5.22 -4.98
C TYR A 157 -13.34 4.12 -4.19
N LYS A 158 -14.04 3.14 -3.59
CA LYS A 158 -13.36 1.96 -3.04
C LYS A 158 -12.70 1.17 -4.17
N LEU A 159 -11.53 0.59 -3.91
CA LEU A 159 -10.78 -0.15 -4.93
C LEU A 159 -11.63 -1.23 -5.61
N GLN A 160 -12.38 -2.01 -4.84
CA GLN A 160 -13.31 -3.03 -5.37
C GLN A 160 -14.42 -2.44 -6.26
N SER A 161 -14.94 -1.25 -5.90
CA SER A 161 -15.97 -0.58 -6.72
C SER A 161 -15.40 -0.08 -8.03
N LEU A 162 -14.17 0.45 -8.00
CA LEU A 162 -13.44 0.88 -9.19
C LEU A 162 -13.10 -0.30 -10.09
N ALA A 163 -12.54 -1.39 -9.53
CA ALA A 163 -12.22 -2.61 -10.27
C ALA A 163 -13.45 -3.15 -11.00
N LYS A 164 -14.57 -3.33 -10.29
CA LYS A 164 -15.85 -3.75 -10.89
C LYS A 164 -16.31 -2.82 -12.00
N ARG A 165 -16.18 -1.49 -11.83
CA ARG A 165 -16.60 -0.49 -12.83
C ARG A 165 -15.74 -0.52 -14.08
N PHE A 166 -14.46 -0.83 -13.96
CA PHE A 166 -13.52 -0.95 -15.09
C PHE A 166 -13.42 -2.36 -15.67
N GLY A 167 -14.16 -3.32 -15.13
CA GLY A 167 -14.16 -4.70 -15.64
C GLY A 167 -12.90 -5.48 -15.30
N ILE A 168 -12.29 -5.14 -14.16
CA ILE A 168 -11.08 -5.78 -13.63
C ILE A 168 -11.48 -6.75 -12.52
#